data_a7c37f940d01060a77ab961f4bf772ef
#
_entry.id   a7c37f940d01060a77ab961f4bf772ef
#
_cell.length_a   1.000
_cell.length_b   1.000
_cell.length_c   1.000
_cell.angle_alpha   90.00
_cell.angle_beta   90.00
_cell.angle_gamma   90.00
#
_symmetry.space_group_name_H-M   'P 1'
#
loop_
_entity.id
_entity.type
_entity.pdbx_description
1 polymer ?
#
loop_
_entity_poly.entity_id
_entity_poly.type
_entity_poly.pdbx_seq_one_letter_code
_entity_poly.pdbx_strand_id
1 'polypeptide(L)'
;MYLTQNSVQQLPTFRLRIPFAREGKGNYHHQALPGCPRTPLSLQLRQYQRQAVTNWFANNGRGTLKMATGSGKTITALAIACELYQQINLQVLLVVCPYRHLVTQWGRECEKFNLQPILAFENVRSWQSQLSTQLYNLRSGSQGFITIITTNSTLIGEGFQSQLKYLPPKTLIIGDEAHNLGAPKLEESLPRRVGLRLALSATPERYFDDSGTQSLFDYFGPVLQPEFTLRDAIAQGALVHYLYYPILVELTETESIAYLKLTKKIGRSLLYRERKTENSPNFEDNEDLKPLLMQRARLIGAAANKLSALRQLMTTRRDTTHTLFYCSDGSLETGRSSLQQLKAVVKILGGDLGYKVSTYTAQTPLAEREVLRRQFENGELQGLVAIRCLDEGVDIPAIKTAVILSSSGNPRQFIQRRGRVLRPHPSKERATIYDMIVLPPDLDRETIEVERNLLRKELRRFVEFADLADNAGEARMKLLDLQKRYGLLDV
;
A
#
# COMPACT_ATOMS: atom_id res chain seq x y z
N MET A 1 31.04 16.12 36.16
CA MET A 1 30.89 14.67 36.41
C MET A 1 29.48 14.44 36.92
N TYR A 2 28.49 14.36 36.02
CA TYR A 2 27.13 13.89 36.35
C TYR A 2 26.70 12.97 35.22
N LEU A 3 26.87 11.68 35.49
CA LEU A 3 26.32 10.60 34.65
C LEU A 3 24.81 10.52 34.94
N THR A 4 24.00 11.00 34.02
CA THR A 4 22.57 10.68 34.00
C THR A 4 22.40 9.24 33.61
N GLN A 5 22.12 8.38 34.58
CA GLN A 5 21.61 7.04 34.37
C GLN A 5 20.28 7.15 33.60
N ASN A 6 20.30 6.86 32.31
CA ASN A 6 19.09 6.56 31.55
C ASN A 6 18.52 5.25 32.11
N SER A 7 17.54 5.35 32.99
CA SER A 7 16.72 4.21 33.39
C SER A 7 15.98 3.70 32.15
N VAL A 8 16.45 2.59 31.60
CA VAL A 8 15.73 1.83 30.57
C VAL A 8 14.42 1.38 31.21
N GLN A 9 13.33 2.10 30.97
CA GLN A 9 12.00 1.70 31.40
C GLN A 9 11.69 0.36 30.75
N GLN A 10 11.66 -0.71 31.52
CA GLN A 10 11.26 -2.02 31.05
C GLN A 10 9.83 -1.94 30.49
N LEU A 11 9.66 -2.35 29.24
CA LEU A 11 8.35 -2.43 28.62
C LEU A 11 7.49 -3.46 29.36
N PRO A 12 6.16 -3.24 29.48
CA PRO A 12 5.28 -4.20 30.10
C PRO A 12 5.34 -5.53 29.33
N THR A 13 5.65 -6.61 30.03
CA THR A 13 5.66 -7.97 29.47
C THR A 13 4.37 -8.68 29.83
N PHE A 14 3.79 -9.40 28.86
CA PHE A 14 2.56 -10.15 29.03
C PHE A 14 2.83 -11.64 28.83
N ARG A 15 2.25 -12.49 29.68
CA ARG A 15 2.23 -13.94 29.43
C ARG A 15 1.12 -14.24 28.42
N LEU A 16 1.50 -14.26 27.16
CA LEU A 16 0.58 -14.57 26.06
C LEU A 16 0.60 -16.08 25.79
N ARG A 17 -0.59 -16.67 25.62
CA ARG A 17 -0.74 -18.06 25.16
C ARG A 17 -0.88 -18.06 23.64
N ILE A 18 -0.24 -19.03 22.99
CA ILE A 18 -0.38 -19.20 21.54
C ILE A 18 -1.81 -19.65 21.25
N PRO A 19 -2.62 -18.88 20.49
CA PRO A 19 -3.97 -19.24 20.16
C PRO A 19 -3.97 -20.43 19.17
N PHE A 20 -5.07 -21.16 19.09
CA PHE A 20 -5.29 -22.33 18.23
C PHE A 20 -4.37 -23.55 18.50
N ALA A 21 -3.60 -23.57 19.57
CA ALA A 21 -2.73 -24.69 19.93
C ALA A 21 -3.48 -25.94 20.42
N ARG A 22 -4.78 -25.84 20.71
CA ARG A 22 -5.67 -26.96 21.03
C ARG A 22 -7.00 -26.78 20.31
N GLU A 23 -7.44 -27.79 19.56
CA GLU A 23 -8.83 -27.93 19.13
C GLU A 23 -9.70 -28.28 20.35
N GLY A 24 -9.98 -27.28 21.17
CA GLY A 24 -10.86 -27.40 22.31
C GLY A 24 -11.97 -26.38 22.20
N LYS A 25 -13.22 -26.86 22.07
CA LYS A 25 -14.43 -26.05 22.11
C LYS A 25 -14.49 -25.26 23.42
N GLY A 26 -13.96 -24.07 23.42
CA GLY A 26 -14.19 -23.10 24.49
C GLY A 26 -15.46 -22.31 24.17
N ASN A 27 -16.63 -22.82 24.57
CA ASN A 27 -17.87 -22.05 24.64
C ASN A 27 -17.75 -21.02 25.76
N TYR A 28 -17.25 -19.84 25.47
CA TYR A 28 -17.40 -18.71 26.38
C TYR A 28 -18.52 -17.81 25.86
N HIS A 29 -19.75 -18.11 26.26
CA HIS A 29 -20.89 -17.21 26.16
C HIS A 29 -20.82 -16.16 27.28
N HIS A 30 -19.89 -15.20 27.17
CA HIS A 30 -20.07 -13.94 27.87
C HIS A 30 -20.97 -13.05 27.00
N GLN A 31 -22.05 -12.52 27.56
CA GLN A 31 -22.84 -11.47 26.94
C GLN A 31 -21.86 -10.34 26.60
N ALA A 32 -21.66 -10.13 25.28
CA ALA A 32 -20.68 -9.16 24.83
C ALA A 32 -21.20 -7.75 25.15
N LEU A 33 -20.48 -7.04 26.00
CA LEU A 33 -20.72 -5.63 26.24
C LEU A 33 -20.51 -4.87 24.93
N PRO A 34 -21.39 -3.91 24.57
CA PRO A 34 -21.18 -3.06 23.40
C PRO A 34 -19.81 -2.37 23.44
N GLY A 35 -19.11 -2.32 22.32
CA GLY A 35 -17.80 -1.69 22.21
C GLY A 35 -16.61 -2.56 22.60
N CYS A 36 -16.82 -3.79 23.09
CA CYS A 36 -15.75 -4.74 23.38
C CYS A 36 -15.45 -5.67 22.19
N PRO A 37 -14.17 -6.04 21.96
CA PRO A 37 -13.77 -6.87 20.83
C PRO A 37 -14.45 -8.23 20.85
N ARG A 38 -15.11 -8.57 19.75
CA ARG A 38 -15.72 -9.87 19.52
C ARG A 38 -15.54 -10.32 18.08
N THR A 39 -15.04 -11.53 17.89
CA THR A 39 -14.95 -12.13 16.57
C THR A 39 -16.36 -12.42 16.04
N PRO A 40 -16.71 -11.97 14.82
CA PRO A 40 -18.00 -12.28 14.20
C PRO A 40 -18.22 -13.79 14.10
N LEU A 41 -19.41 -14.29 14.40
CA LEU A 41 -19.73 -15.73 14.37
C LEU A 41 -19.57 -16.35 12.97
N SER A 42 -19.80 -15.56 11.92
CA SER A 42 -19.64 -15.99 10.52
C SER A 42 -18.19 -15.96 10.05
N LEU A 43 -17.26 -15.39 10.83
CA LEU A 43 -15.88 -15.25 10.40
C LEU A 43 -15.08 -16.51 10.67
N GLN A 44 -14.59 -17.12 9.60
CA GLN A 44 -13.60 -18.17 9.66
C GLN A 44 -12.27 -17.63 9.13
N LEU A 45 -11.26 -17.53 10.01
CA LEU A 45 -9.92 -17.15 9.59
C LEU A 45 -9.36 -18.24 8.66
N ARG A 46 -8.78 -17.81 7.56
CA ARG A 46 -8.03 -18.69 6.65
C ARG A 46 -6.77 -19.22 7.35
N GLN A 47 -6.22 -20.32 6.87
CA GLN A 47 -5.07 -20.97 7.49
C GLN A 47 -3.88 -19.99 7.66
N TYR A 48 -3.53 -19.23 6.63
CA TYR A 48 -2.43 -18.27 6.71
C TYR A 48 -2.71 -17.13 7.72
N GLN A 49 -3.97 -16.72 7.91
CA GLN A 49 -4.33 -15.72 8.91
C GLN A 49 -4.17 -16.27 10.33
N ARG A 50 -4.61 -17.52 10.57
CA ARG A 50 -4.37 -18.22 11.85
C ARG A 50 -2.87 -18.33 12.13
N GLN A 51 -2.08 -18.69 11.12
CA GLN A 51 -0.63 -18.78 11.24
C GLN A 51 -0.01 -17.43 11.60
N ALA A 52 -0.44 -16.34 10.94
CA ALA A 52 0.04 -14.99 11.22
C ALA A 52 -0.30 -14.54 12.67
N VAL A 53 -1.53 -14.83 13.14
CA VAL A 53 -1.92 -14.61 14.54
C VAL A 53 -1.01 -15.41 15.48
N THR A 54 -0.86 -16.72 15.25
CA THR A 54 -0.02 -17.61 16.05
C THR A 54 1.41 -17.09 16.16
N ASN A 55 2.01 -16.70 15.05
CA ASN A 55 3.39 -16.23 14.99
C ASN A 55 3.59 -14.91 15.76
N TRP A 56 2.60 -14.01 15.68
CA TRP A 56 2.65 -12.76 16.43
C TRP A 56 2.59 -12.99 17.95
N PHE A 57 1.73 -13.92 18.40
CA PHE A 57 1.67 -14.32 19.82
C PHE A 57 2.96 -15.04 20.27
N ALA A 58 3.51 -15.90 19.43
CA ALA A 58 4.78 -16.58 19.69
C ALA A 58 5.97 -15.60 19.80
N ASN A 59 5.87 -14.44 19.12
CA ASN A 59 6.87 -13.37 19.18
C ASN A 59 6.54 -12.32 20.28
N ASN A 60 5.90 -12.75 21.37
CA ASN A 60 5.60 -11.93 22.55
C ASN A 60 4.81 -10.64 22.26
N GLY A 61 3.90 -10.68 21.31
CA GLY A 61 3.01 -9.55 21.00
C GLY A 61 3.70 -8.40 20.24
N ARG A 62 4.75 -8.68 19.50
CA ARG A 62 5.45 -7.72 18.65
C ARG A 62 5.79 -8.34 17.31
N GLY A 63 5.70 -7.55 16.24
CA GLY A 63 6.13 -8.01 14.92
C GLY A 63 5.44 -7.30 13.77
N THR A 64 6.01 -7.51 12.58
CA THR A 64 5.54 -6.99 11.31
C THR A 64 4.94 -8.11 10.48
N LEU A 65 3.67 -8.01 10.13
CA LEU A 65 3.01 -8.91 9.19
C LEU A 65 3.21 -8.41 7.76
N LYS A 66 4.08 -9.07 7.02
CA LYS A 66 4.29 -8.83 5.59
C LYS A 66 3.35 -9.72 4.79
N MET A 67 2.22 -9.15 4.38
CA MET A 67 1.15 -9.87 3.70
C MET A 67 0.70 -9.11 2.46
N ALA A 68 0.41 -9.83 1.39
CA ALA A 68 -0.07 -9.26 0.13
C ALA A 68 -1.26 -8.32 0.32
N THR A 69 -1.37 -7.29 -0.53
CA THR A 69 -2.52 -6.38 -0.52
C THR A 69 -3.79 -7.17 -0.86
N GLY A 70 -4.86 -6.97 -0.08
CA GLY A 70 -6.13 -7.70 -0.29
C GLY A 70 -6.22 -9.06 0.43
N SER A 71 -5.16 -9.52 1.11
CA SER A 71 -5.15 -10.79 1.85
C SER A 71 -5.89 -10.77 3.20
N GLY A 72 -6.49 -9.64 3.59
CA GLY A 72 -7.24 -9.54 4.84
C GLY A 72 -6.37 -9.20 6.06
N LYS A 73 -5.31 -8.40 5.91
CA LYS A 73 -4.47 -7.90 7.01
C LYS A 73 -5.29 -7.29 8.15
N THR A 74 -6.27 -6.45 7.83
CA THR A 74 -7.16 -5.80 8.80
C THR A 74 -7.92 -6.83 9.65
N ILE A 75 -8.47 -7.85 9.02
CA ILE A 75 -9.20 -8.94 9.71
C ILE A 75 -8.25 -9.71 10.63
N THR A 76 -7.04 -10.02 10.16
CA THR A 76 -6.01 -10.70 10.97
C THR A 76 -5.65 -9.88 12.20
N ALA A 77 -5.49 -8.57 12.05
CA ALA A 77 -5.17 -7.67 13.15
C ALA A 77 -6.31 -7.52 14.17
N LEU A 78 -7.56 -7.46 13.70
CA LEU A 78 -8.74 -7.43 14.58
C LEU A 78 -8.92 -8.77 15.33
N ALA A 79 -8.59 -9.90 14.70
CA ALA A 79 -8.57 -11.20 15.37
C ALA A 79 -7.53 -11.24 16.49
N ILE A 80 -6.33 -10.67 16.28
CA ILE A 80 -5.31 -10.50 17.34
C ILE A 80 -5.87 -9.67 18.51
N ALA A 81 -6.57 -8.57 18.23
CA ALA A 81 -7.18 -7.73 19.26
C ALA A 81 -8.24 -8.50 20.07
N CYS A 82 -9.06 -9.31 19.41
CA CYS A 82 -10.05 -10.17 20.09
C CYS A 82 -9.38 -11.20 21.01
N GLU A 83 -8.35 -11.88 20.52
CA GLU A 83 -7.57 -12.84 21.31
C GLU A 83 -6.91 -12.20 22.54
N LEU A 84 -6.32 -11.02 22.38
CA LEU A 84 -5.74 -10.26 23.47
C LEU A 84 -6.79 -9.82 24.50
N TYR A 85 -7.98 -9.42 24.04
CA TYR A 85 -9.06 -9.08 24.94
C TYR A 85 -9.46 -10.27 25.81
N GLN A 86 -9.58 -11.45 25.21
CA GLN A 86 -9.91 -12.68 25.92
C GLN A 86 -8.81 -13.14 26.89
N GLN A 87 -7.53 -13.01 26.48
CA GLN A 87 -6.42 -13.55 27.27
C GLN A 87 -5.97 -12.64 28.42
N ILE A 88 -5.95 -11.34 28.19
CA ILE A 88 -5.35 -10.38 29.14
C ILE A 88 -6.27 -9.20 29.47
N ASN A 89 -7.52 -9.20 29.02
CA ASN A 89 -8.42 -8.04 29.10
C ASN A 89 -7.77 -6.81 28.49
N LEU A 90 -7.44 -6.85 27.20
CA LEU A 90 -6.94 -5.69 26.47
C LEU A 90 -7.86 -4.49 26.71
N GLN A 91 -7.31 -3.31 26.95
CA GLN A 91 -8.07 -2.12 27.31
C GLN A 91 -8.15 -1.09 26.17
N VAL A 92 -7.12 -1.01 25.34
CA VAL A 92 -7.07 -0.06 24.23
C VAL A 92 -6.60 -0.72 22.94
N LEU A 93 -7.32 -0.47 21.86
CA LEU A 93 -6.88 -0.70 20.50
C LEU A 93 -6.61 0.67 19.84
N LEU A 94 -5.35 0.96 19.54
CA LEU A 94 -4.94 2.15 18.80
C LEU A 94 -4.49 1.76 17.39
N VAL A 95 -5.18 2.24 16.37
CA VAL A 95 -4.83 2.03 14.96
C VAL A 95 -4.34 3.33 14.35
N VAL A 96 -3.17 3.30 13.71
CA VAL A 96 -2.57 4.43 13.02
C VAL A 96 -2.51 4.14 11.54
N CYS A 97 -3.15 4.99 10.74
CA CYS A 97 -3.26 4.87 9.29
C CYS A 97 -2.63 6.08 8.59
N PRO A 98 -2.05 5.95 7.37
CA PRO A 98 -1.49 7.10 6.66
C PRO A 98 -2.57 8.09 6.17
N TYR A 99 -3.79 7.61 5.86
CA TYR A 99 -4.80 8.40 5.15
C TYR A 99 -6.17 8.35 5.79
N ARG A 100 -6.97 9.43 5.63
CA ARG A 100 -8.32 9.60 6.21
C ARG A 100 -9.30 8.50 5.78
N HIS A 101 -9.30 8.12 4.52
CA HIS A 101 -10.20 7.07 4.02
C HIS A 101 -9.90 5.69 4.61
N LEU A 102 -8.64 5.40 4.96
CA LEU A 102 -8.29 4.17 5.70
C LEU A 102 -8.86 4.21 7.12
N VAL A 103 -8.87 5.38 7.78
CA VAL A 103 -9.51 5.53 9.09
C VAL A 103 -11.00 5.15 9.00
N THR A 104 -11.70 5.64 7.98
CA THR A 104 -13.12 5.29 7.75
C THR A 104 -13.30 3.81 7.41
N GLN A 105 -12.40 3.24 6.62
CA GLN A 105 -12.43 1.81 6.29
C GLN A 105 -12.21 0.95 7.53
N TRP A 106 -11.21 1.26 8.35
CA TRP A 106 -10.97 0.59 9.63
C TRP A 106 -12.18 0.71 10.56
N GLY A 107 -12.83 1.88 10.59
CA GLY A 107 -14.05 2.09 11.37
C GLY A 107 -15.13 1.07 11.02
N ARG A 108 -15.45 0.93 9.74
CA ARG A 108 -16.43 -0.05 9.24
C ARG A 108 -16.04 -1.50 9.56
N GLU A 109 -14.75 -1.84 9.47
CA GLU A 109 -14.29 -3.19 9.84
C GLU A 109 -14.37 -3.42 11.34
N CYS A 110 -14.04 -2.43 12.17
CA CYS A 110 -14.17 -2.48 13.62
C CYS A 110 -15.61 -2.73 14.06
N GLU A 111 -16.61 -2.10 13.43
CA GLU A 111 -18.04 -2.31 13.71
C GLU A 111 -18.45 -3.79 13.57
N LYS A 112 -17.92 -4.50 12.58
CA LYS A 112 -18.17 -5.94 12.39
C LYS A 112 -17.66 -6.78 13.57
N PHE A 113 -16.63 -6.29 14.28
CA PHE A 113 -16.07 -6.90 15.48
C PHE A 113 -16.64 -6.36 16.78
N ASN A 114 -17.84 -5.75 16.72
CA ASN A 114 -18.54 -5.14 17.86
C ASN A 114 -17.82 -3.95 18.49
N LEU A 115 -16.88 -3.32 17.77
CA LEU A 115 -16.12 -2.17 18.27
C LEU A 115 -16.79 -0.85 17.88
N GLN A 116 -16.65 0.15 18.76
CA GLN A 116 -17.15 1.51 18.54
C GLN A 116 -15.95 2.48 18.53
N PRO A 117 -15.31 2.67 17.36
CA PRO A 117 -14.09 3.44 17.30
C PRO A 117 -14.29 4.94 17.41
N ILE A 118 -13.40 5.63 18.13
CA ILE A 118 -13.20 7.07 18.03
C ILE A 118 -12.35 7.32 16.77
N LEU A 119 -12.90 8.05 15.81
CA LEU A 119 -12.20 8.41 14.59
C LEU A 119 -11.48 9.76 14.80
N ALA A 120 -10.22 9.70 15.23
CA ALA A 120 -9.42 10.87 15.56
C ALA A 120 -8.65 11.37 14.32
N PHE A 121 -9.29 12.21 13.49
CA PHE A 121 -8.67 12.85 12.35
C PHE A 121 -9.34 14.21 12.05
N GLU A 122 -8.75 15.01 11.17
CA GLU A 122 -9.19 16.36 10.82
C GLU A 122 -9.26 17.33 12.02
N ASN A 123 -10.44 17.80 12.38
CA ASN A 123 -10.60 18.82 13.40
C ASN A 123 -10.43 18.23 14.81
N VAL A 124 -9.48 18.74 15.56
CA VAL A 124 -9.19 18.32 16.94
C VAL A 124 -10.44 18.41 17.83
N ARG A 125 -11.29 19.44 17.62
CA ARG A 125 -12.50 19.65 18.43
C ARG A 125 -13.54 18.53 18.27
N SER A 126 -13.50 17.80 17.14
CA SER A 126 -14.49 16.73 16.89
C SER A 126 -14.26 15.46 17.69
N TRP A 127 -13.04 15.17 18.10
CA TRP A 127 -12.68 13.90 18.77
C TRP A 127 -11.99 14.05 20.15
N GLN A 128 -11.33 15.19 20.41
CA GLN A 128 -10.47 15.34 21.60
C GLN A 128 -11.24 15.18 22.91
N SER A 129 -12.40 15.84 23.04
CA SER A 129 -13.23 15.76 24.24
C SER A 129 -13.73 14.33 24.48
N GLN A 130 -14.21 13.66 23.43
CA GLN A 130 -14.66 12.27 23.51
C GLN A 130 -13.51 11.34 23.92
N LEU A 131 -12.33 11.50 23.32
CA LEU A 131 -11.15 10.69 23.65
C LEU A 131 -10.72 10.89 25.09
N SER A 132 -10.63 12.15 25.56
CA SER A 132 -10.27 12.46 26.94
C SER A 132 -11.25 11.85 27.94
N THR A 133 -12.55 11.95 27.67
CA THR A 133 -13.60 11.37 28.53
C THR A 133 -13.50 9.84 28.56
N GLN A 134 -13.33 9.19 27.42
CA GLN A 134 -13.22 7.73 27.40
C GLN A 134 -11.93 7.21 28.06
N LEU A 135 -10.80 7.92 27.93
CA LEU A 135 -9.57 7.59 28.64
C LEU A 135 -9.72 7.77 30.17
N TYR A 136 -10.44 8.81 30.61
CA TYR A 136 -10.78 8.99 32.00
C TYR A 136 -11.66 7.85 32.54
N ASN A 137 -12.72 7.49 31.80
CA ASN A 137 -13.65 6.41 32.18
C ASN A 137 -12.92 5.05 32.23
N LEU A 138 -11.97 4.81 31.32
CA LEU A 138 -11.15 3.61 31.33
C LEU A 138 -10.27 3.53 32.60
N ARG A 139 -9.69 4.65 33.02
CA ARG A 139 -8.85 4.73 34.22
C ARG A 139 -9.67 4.59 35.51
N SER A 140 -10.89 5.13 35.55
CA SER A 140 -11.81 4.99 36.71
C SER A 140 -12.46 3.60 36.77
N GLY A 141 -12.28 2.75 35.73
CA GLY A 141 -12.89 1.42 35.68
C GLY A 141 -14.37 1.43 35.26
N SER A 142 -14.95 2.57 34.92
CA SER A 142 -16.33 2.67 34.40
C SER A 142 -16.49 2.24 32.95
N GLN A 143 -15.37 2.09 32.20
CA GLN A 143 -15.32 1.56 30.85
C GLN A 143 -14.22 0.49 30.78
N GLY A 144 -14.48 -0.63 30.08
CA GLY A 144 -13.53 -1.74 30.01
C GLY A 144 -12.61 -1.70 28.79
N PHE A 145 -13.06 -1.07 27.68
CA PHE A 145 -12.33 -1.08 26.41
C PHE A 145 -12.62 0.17 25.58
N ILE A 146 -11.61 0.65 24.84
CA ILE A 146 -11.75 1.72 23.85
C ILE A 146 -11.01 1.39 22.55
N THR A 147 -11.57 1.83 21.43
CA THR A 147 -10.92 1.76 20.11
C THR A 147 -10.66 3.17 19.59
N ILE A 148 -9.44 3.43 19.17
CA ILE A 148 -9.01 4.72 18.63
C ILE A 148 -8.40 4.47 17.24
N ILE A 149 -8.88 5.17 16.23
CA ILE A 149 -8.31 5.11 14.87
C ILE A 149 -7.89 6.52 14.49
N THR A 150 -6.63 6.68 14.10
CA THR A 150 -6.06 8.00 13.81
C THR A 150 -5.25 8.01 12.52
N THR A 151 -4.94 9.21 12.03
CA THR A 151 -4.03 9.39 10.88
C THR A 151 -2.60 9.68 11.35
N ASN A 152 -1.62 9.42 10.47
CA ASN A 152 -0.23 9.83 10.70
C ASN A 152 -0.09 11.32 11.03
N SER A 153 -0.85 12.19 10.34
CA SER A 153 -0.83 13.64 10.58
C SER A 153 -1.40 14.02 11.94
N THR A 154 -2.45 13.33 12.40
CA THR A 154 -3.02 13.55 13.73
C THR A 154 -2.11 13.02 14.83
N LEU A 155 -1.45 11.87 14.59
CA LEU A 155 -0.50 11.29 15.54
C LEU A 155 0.61 12.27 15.95
N ILE A 156 1.15 13.05 15.02
CA ILE A 156 2.20 14.06 15.26
C ILE A 156 1.65 15.26 16.04
N GLY A 157 0.34 15.51 15.97
CA GLY A 157 -0.28 16.70 16.56
C GLY A 157 -0.24 16.72 18.09
N GLU A 158 0.09 17.88 18.68
CA GLU A 158 0.20 18.07 20.12
C GLU A 158 -1.05 17.64 20.88
N GLY A 159 -2.24 17.92 20.35
CA GLY A 159 -3.52 17.53 20.93
C GLY A 159 -3.66 16.01 21.09
N PHE A 160 -3.14 15.22 20.13
CA PHE A 160 -3.16 13.77 20.22
C PHE A 160 -2.02 13.25 21.10
N GLN A 161 -0.81 13.81 20.97
CA GLN A 161 0.35 13.46 21.79
C GLN A 161 0.08 13.64 23.29
N SER A 162 -0.67 14.67 23.66
CA SER A 162 -1.07 14.89 25.07
C SER A 162 -1.93 13.75 25.64
N GLN A 163 -2.73 13.07 24.80
CA GLN A 163 -3.59 11.95 25.17
C GLN A 163 -2.83 10.62 25.30
N LEU A 164 -1.76 10.42 24.53
CA LEU A 164 -0.98 9.18 24.55
C LEU A 164 -0.35 8.88 25.91
N LYS A 165 -0.14 9.90 26.75
CA LYS A 165 0.39 9.77 28.12
C LYS A 165 -0.55 8.96 29.03
N TYR A 166 -1.83 8.92 28.70
CA TYR A 166 -2.86 8.27 29.52
C TYR A 166 -3.20 6.85 29.04
N LEU A 167 -2.52 6.35 28.02
CA LEU A 167 -2.70 4.98 27.55
C LEU A 167 -2.26 3.97 28.64
N PRO A 168 -3.11 2.97 28.95
CA PRO A 168 -2.76 1.93 29.91
C PRO A 168 -1.75 0.94 29.31
N PRO A 169 -1.06 0.15 30.15
CA PRO A 169 -0.13 -0.88 29.67
C PRO A 169 -0.78 -1.90 28.72
N LYS A 170 -2.05 -2.25 28.96
CA LYS A 170 -2.82 -3.18 28.11
C LYS A 170 -3.36 -2.49 26.86
N THR A 171 -2.47 -1.88 26.10
CA THR A 171 -2.72 -1.22 24.82
C THR A 171 -2.06 -1.99 23.69
N LEU A 172 -2.82 -2.28 22.62
CA LEU A 172 -2.28 -2.73 21.34
C LEU A 172 -2.20 -1.54 20.39
N ILE A 173 -1.02 -1.26 19.84
CA ILE A 173 -0.88 -0.35 18.71
C ILE A 173 -0.73 -1.14 17.42
N ILE A 174 -1.51 -0.75 16.41
CA ILE A 174 -1.45 -1.27 15.05
C ILE A 174 -1.03 -0.13 14.11
N GLY A 175 0.07 -0.30 13.38
CA GLY A 175 0.46 0.56 12.27
C GLY A 175 -0.01 -0.05 10.95
N ASP A 176 -0.99 0.56 10.29
CA ASP A 176 -1.40 0.15 8.94
C ASP A 176 -0.58 0.91 7.89
N GLU A 177 -0.22 0.22 6.78
CA GLU A 177 0.78 0.69 5.82
C GLU A 177 2.02 1.22 6.55
N ALA A 178 2.51 0.40 7.48
CA ALA A 178 3.46 0.75 8.53
C ALA A 178 4.79 1.34 8.03
N HIS A 179 5.16 1.08 6.76
CA HIS A 179 6.33 1.69 6.14
C HIS A 179 6.34 3.23 6.22
N ASN A 180 5.17 3.88 6.34
CA ASN A 180 5.10 5.33 6.55
C ASN A 180 5.62 5.73 7.93
N LEU A 181 5.45 4.88 8.94
CA LEU A 181 5.78 5.16 10.34
C LEU A 181 7.29 5.13 10.63
N GLY A 182 8.12 4.64 9.71
CA GLY A 182 9.58 4.74 9.81
C GLY A 182 10.15 6.12 9.46
N ALA A 183 9.33 7.11 9.09
CA ALA A 183 9.80 8.48 8.91
C ALA A 183 10.13 9.12 10.27
N PRO A 184 11.23 9.90 10.43
CA PRO A 184 11.74 10.36 11.73
C PRO A 184 10.68 10.97 12.63
N LYS A 185 9.93 11.97 12.14
CA LYS A 185 8.87 12.64 12.94
C LYS A 185 7.74 11.70 13.37
N LEU A 186 7.40 10.71 12.53
CA LEU A 186 6.36 9.75 12.84
C LEU A 186 6.84 8.71 13.84
N GLU A 187 8.06 8.21 13.65
CA GLU A 187 8.69 7.26 14.54
C GLU A 187 8.84 7.83 15.95
N GLU A 188 9.32 9.07 16.08
CA GLU A 188 9.41 9.81 17.35
C GLU A 188 8.06 9.99 18.04
N SER A 189 6.98 10.09 17.26
CA SER A 189 5.61 10.30 17.78
C SER A 189 4.94 9.02 18.27
N LEU A 190 5.54 7.85 18.06
CA LEU A 190 4.98 6.58 18.50
C LEU A 190 5.09 6.38 20.01
N PRO A 191 4.03 5.86 20.70
CA PRO A 191 4.00 5.72 22.14
C PRO A 191 4.99 4.66 22.64
N ARG A 192 6.09 5.08 23.27
CA ARG A 192 7.20 4.19 23.70
C ARG A 192 6.81 3.22 24.83
N ARG A 193 5.81 3.56 25.65
CA ARG A 193 5.37 2.75 26.79
C ARG A 193 4.45 1.58 26.41
N VAL A 194 3.97 1.53 25.16
CA VAL A 194 3.13 0.43 24.67
C VAL A 194 3.99 -0.77 24.34
N GLY A 195 3.70 -1.93 24.94
CA GLY A 195 4.46 -3.17 24.75
C GLY A 195 3.94 -4.01 23.57
N LEU A 196 2.62 -4.03 23.32
CA LEU A 196 1.99 -4.81 22.27
C LEU A 196 1.94 -4.00 20.97
N ARG A 197 2.65 -4.46 19.94
CA ARG A 197 2.88 -3.69 18.72
C ARG A 197 2.76 -4.57 17.48
N LEU A 198 1.97 -4.12 16.52
CA LEU A 198 1.71 -4.84 15.27
C LEU A 198 1.87 -3.89 14.09
N ALA A 199 2.78 -4.19 13.19
CA ALA A 199 2.88 -3.52 11.90
C ALA A 199 2.22 -4.35 10.79
N LEU A 200 1.47 -3.69 9.91
CA LEU A 200 0.84 -4.29 8.74
C LEU A 200 1.40 -3.62 7.49
N SER A 201 1.95 -4.39 6.57
CA SER A 201 2.38 -3.90 5.26
C SER A 201 2.50 -5.04 4.26
N ALA A 202 2.30 -4.76 2.97
CA ALA A 202 2.71 -5.67 1.91
C ALA A 202 4.19 -5.50 1.56
N THR A 203 4.75 -4.31 1.85
CA THR A 203 6.13 -3.91 1.57
C THR A 203 6.61 -3.04 2.72
N PRO A 204 7.01 -3.65 3.85
CA PRO A 204 7.42 -2.89 5.03
C PRO A 204 8.75 -2.15 4.82
N GLU A 205 9.61 -2.66 3.95
CA GLU A 205 10.89 -2.05 3.61
C GLU A 205 10.66 -0.69 2.94
N ARG A 206 11.32 0.35 3.41
CA ARG A 206 11.23 1.69 2.87
C ARG A 206 12.20 1.85 1.71
N TYR A 207 11.67 2.25 0.58
CA TYR A 207 12.44 2.44 -0.63
C TYR A 207 13.36 3.66 -0.48
N PHE A 208 14.66 3.51 -0.65
CA PHE A 208 15.70 4.53 -0.42
C PHE A 208 15.78 5.06 1.03
N ASP A 209 15.42 4.26 2.04
CA ASP A 209 15.47 4.67 3.44
C ASP A 209 15.67 3.45 4.35
N ASP A 210 16.89 2.94 4.38
CA ASP A 210 17.24 1.78 5.21
C ASP A 210 17.17 2.10 6.70
N SER A 211 17.56 3.32 7.09
CA SER A 211 17.49 3.78 8.47
C SER A 211 16.06 3.85 8.98
N GLY A 212 15.14 4.37 8.17
CA GLY A 212 13.70 4.40 8.50
C GLY A 212 13.09 3.00 8.50
N THR A 213 13.59 2.07 7.68
CA THR A 213 13.20 0.65 7.72
C THR A 213 13.65 0.00 9.02
N GLN A 214 14.89 0.23 9.44
CA GLN A 214 15.41 -0.29 10.70
C GLN A 214 14.63 0.27 11.90
N SER A 215 14.38 1.58 11.94
CA SER A 215 13.59 2.23 12.99
C SER A 215 12.18 1.64 13.11
N LEU A 216 11.55 1.30 11.97
CA LEU A 216 10.26 0.62 11.95
C LEU A 216 10.34 -0.76 12.65
N PHE A 217 11.34 -1.57 12.29
CA PHE A 217 11.50 -2.91 12.86
C PHE A 217 11.95 -2.87 14.33
N ASP A 218 12.74 -1.89 14.73
CA ASP A 218 13.11 -1.68 16.13
C ASP A 218 11.89 -1.35 16.98
N TYR A 219 10.94 -0.59 16.46
CA TYR A 219 9.72 -0.27 17.16
C TYR A 219 8.71 -1.42 17.15
N PHE A 220 8.30 -1.91 15.98
CA PHE A 220 7.24 -2.91 15.86
C PHE A 220 7.73 -4.35 16.02
N GLY A 221 8.96 -4.62 15.73
CA GLY A 221 9.55 -5.96 15.66
C GLY A 221 9.78 -6.43 14.22
N PRO A 222 10.54 -7.52 14.04
CA PRO A 222 10.93 -8.05 12.74
C PRO A 222 9.73 -8.52 11.92
N VAL A 223 9.97 -8.75 10.62
CA VAL A 223 9.01 -9.44 9.76
C VAL A 223 8.82 -10.87 10.24
N LEU A 224 7.57 -11.22 10.57
CA LEU A 224 7.21 -12.56 11.05
C LEU A 224 7.11 -13.54 9.89
N GLN A 225 7.72 -14.70 10.05
CA GLN A 225 7.72 -15.76 9.04
C GLN A 225 6.60 -16.79 9.30
N PRO A 226 6.03 -17.41 8.23
CA PRO A 226 6.28 -17.10 6.84
C PRO A 226 5.61 -15.79 6.38
N GLU A 227 6.24 -15.09 5.43
CA GLU A 227 5.59 -14.01 4.71
C GLU A 227 4.42 -14.58 3.88
N PHE A 228 3.42 -13.74 3.60
CA PHE A 228 2.31 -14.11 2.73
C PHE A 228 2.38 -13.31 1.43
N THR A 229 3.04 -13.89 0.43
CA THR A 229 3.37 -13.26 -0.85
C THR A 229 2.16 -13.16 -1.78
N LEU A 230 2.30 -12.44 -2.90
CA LEU A 230 1.29 -12.40 -3.95
C LEU A 230 1.03 -13.80 -4.54
N ARG A 231 2.07 -14.61 -4.73
CA ARG A 231 1.97 -16.01 -5.17
C ARG A 231 1.10 -16.83 -4.22
N ASP A 232 1.38 -16.75 -2.93
CA ASP A 232 0.62 -17.47 -1.91
C ASP A 232 -0.85 -17.03 -1.88
N ALA A 233 -1.09 -15.73 -2.03
CA ALA A 233 -2.42 -15.15 -2.02
C ALA A 233 -3.27 -15.65 -3.21
N ILE A 234 -2.68 -15.79 -4.38
CA ILE A 234 -3.35 -16.37 -5.57
C ILE A 234 -3.55 -17.88 -5.36
N ALA A 235 -2.50 -18.61 -4.99
CA ALA A 235 -2.55 -20.05 -4.83
C ALA A 235 -3.57 -20.51 -3.77
N GLN A 236 -3.77 -19.70 -2.71
CA GLN A 236 -4.75 -19.99 -1.65
C GLN A 236 -6.12 -19.32 -1.87
N GLY A 237 -6.38 -18.76 -3.05
CA GLY A 237 -7.66 -18.12 -3.38
C GLY A 237 -8.00 -16.88 -2.54
N ALA A 238 -7.01 -16.25 -1.95
CA ALA A 238 -7.18 -14.94 -1.31
C ALA A 238 -7.27 -13.82 -2.34
N LEU A 239 -6.65 -14.00 -3.49
CA LEU A 239 -6.72 -13.16 -4.67
C LEU A 239 -7.11 -14.01 -5.87
N VAL A 240 -7.71 -13.40 -6.90
CA VAL A 240 -8.08 -14.10 -8.12
C VAL A 240 -6.87 -14.26 -9.05
N HIS A 241 -6.91 -15.26 -9.91
CA HIS A 241 -5.99 -15.43 -11.02
C HIS A 241 -6.07 -14.27 -12.01
N TYR A 242 -5.05 -14.07 -12.85
CA TYR A 242 -5.04 -12.97 -13.81
C TYR A 242 -4.28 -13.29 -15.11
N LEU A 243 -4.65 -12.56 -16.15
CA LEU A 243 -3.91 -12.46 -17.40
C LEU A 243 -3.12 -11.15 -17.40
N TYR A 244 -1.88 -11.20 -17.87
CA TYR A 244 -1.00 -10.05 -17.94
C TYR A 244 -0.51 -9.83 -19.38
N TYR A 245 -0.77 -8.64 -19.89
CA TYR A 245 -0.43 -8.23 -21.25
C TYR A 245 0.48 -7.00 -21.24
N PRO A 246 1.81 -7.17 -21.24
CA PRO A 246 2.72 -6.05 -21.43
C PRO A 246 2.59 -5.49 -22.85
N ILE A 247 2.41 -4.16 -22.95
CA ILE A 247 2.32 -3.42 -24.20
C ILE A 247 3.54 -2.52 -24.30
N LEU A 248 4.43 -2.82 -25.22
CA LEU A 248 5.64 -2.04 -25.45
C LEU A 248 5.30 -0.79 -26.25
N VAL A 249 5.75 0.38 -25.76
CA VAL A 249 5.43 1.69 -26.33
C VAL A 249 6.73 2.47 -26.55
N GLU A 250 6.96 2.91 -27.78
CA GLU A 250 8.10 3.77 -28.13
C GLU A 250 7.85 5.22 -27.72
N LEU A 251 8.93 5.93 -27.41
CA LEU A 251 8.90 7.37 -27.22
C LEU A 251 8.84 8.10 -28.55
N THR A 252 8.27 9.29 -28.58
CA THR A 252 8.43 10.19 -29.74
C THR A 252 9.87 10.67 -29.83
N GLU A 253 10.26 11.22 -30.98
CA GLU A 253 11.63 11.75 -31.19
C GLU A 253 12.00 12.80 -30.14
N THR A 254 11.11 13.75 -29.87
CA THR A 254 11.32 14.80 -28.87
C THR A 254 11.44 14.23 -27.45
N GLU A 255 10.63 13.25 -27.11
CA GLU A 255 10.68 12.54 -25.82
C GLU A 255 11.98 11.73 -25.70
N SER A 256 12.42 11.08 -26.78
CA SER A 256 13.68 10.33 -26.84
C SER A 256 14.88 11.21 -26.57
N ILE A 257 14.93 12.40 -27.17
CA ILE A 257 15.98 13.39 -26.93
C ILE A 257 15.98 13.85 -25.45
N ALA A 258 14.81 14.12 -24.89
CA ALA A 258 14.69 14.53 -23.50
C ALA A 258 15.11 13.39 -22.54
N TYR A 259 14.72 12.15 -22.86
CA TYR A 259 15.09 10.95 -22.12
C TYR A 259 16.61 10.76 -22.07
N LEU A 260 17.29 10.82 -23.23
CA LEU A 260 18.75 10.72 -23.34
C LEU A 260 19.47 11.80 -22.51
N LYS A 261 18.99 13.06 -22.59
CA LYS A 261 19.53 14.15 -21.78
C LYS A 261 19.42 13.87 -20.27
N LEU A 262 18.30 13.32 -19.83
CA LEU A 262 18.08 12.97 -18.42
C LEU A 262 18.99 11.80 -17.99
N THR A 263 19.09 10.74 -18.81
CA THR A 263 19.97 9.60 -18.55
C THR A 263 21.45 10.03 -18.44
N LYS A 264 21.91 10.93 -19.31
CA LYS A 264 23.26 11.50 -19.22
C LYS A 264 23.49 12.31 -17.92
N LYS A 265 22.50 13.11 -17.50
CA LYS A 265 22.59 13.84 -16.23
C LYS A 265 22.64 12.88 -15.03
N ILE A 266 21.81 11.84 -15.03
CA ILE A 266 21.80 10.81 -13.99
C ILE A 266 23.17 10.11 -13.94
N GLY A 267 23.72 9.70 -15.09
CA GLY A 267 25.04 9.07 -15.17
C GLY A 267 26.16 9.95 -14.63
N ARG A 268 26.18 11.23 -14.99
CA ARG A 268 27.19 12.19 -14.47
C ARG A 268 27.08 12.39 -12.96
N SER A 269 25.88 12.47 -12.43
CA SER A 269 25.63 12.59 -10.99
C SER A 269 26.11 11.35 -10.21
N LEU A 270 25.97 10.16 -10.80
CA LEU A 270 26.49 8.92 -10.22
C LEU A 270 28.02 8.88 -10.22
N LEU A 271 28.68 9.16 -11.36
CA LEU A 271 30.14 9.16 -11.50
C LEU A 271 30.83 10.20 -10.59
N TYR A 272 30.21 11.36 -10.39
CA TYR A 272 30.73 12.39 -9.50
C TYR A 272 30.84 11.90 -8.05
N ARG A 273 29.93 11.05 -7.61
CA ARG A 273 29.90 10.50 -6.26
C ARG A 273 30.84 9.32 -6.06
N GLU A 274 30.99 8.43 -7.07
CA GLU A 274 31.97 7.32 -7.03
C GLU A 274 33.39 7.84 -6.74
N ARG A 275 33.71 9.05 -7.22
CA ARG A 275 35.00 9.69 -6.97
C ARG A 275 35.14 10.29 -5.57
N LYS A 276 34.04 10.48 -4.84
CA LYS A 276 34.05 11.14 -3.51
C LYS A 276 33.88 10.20 -2.34
N THR A 277 33.39 8.99 -2.54
CA THR A 277 33.13 8.00 -1.47
C THR A 277 33.71 6.65 -1.88
N GLU A 278 34.57 6.08 -1.03
CA GLU A 278 35.18 4.74 -1.22
C GLU A 278 34.18 3.58 -1.03
N ASN A 279 32.96 3.85 -0.62
CA ASN A 279 31.90 2.84 -0.45
C ASN A 279 30.96 2.81 -1.66
N SER A 280 30.53 1.60 -2.06
CA SER A 280 29.62 1.31 -3.16
C SER A 280 28.53 2.37 -3.31
N PRO A 281 28.31 2.90 -4.53
CA PRO A 281 27.29 3.91 -4.76
C PRO A 281 25.91 3.29 -4.67
N ASN A 282 25.29 3.35 -3.51
CA ASN A 282 23.84 3.12 -3.44
C ASN A 282 23.15 4.26 -4.19
N PHE A 283 22.44 3.94 -5.27
CA PHE A 283 21.52 4.84 -5.98
C PHE A 283 20.57 5.58 -5.04
N GLU A 284 20.46 5.09 -3.83
CA GLU A 284 19.39 5.30 -2.87
C GLU A 284 19.61 6.53 -1.97
N ASP A 285 20.87 6.89 -1.69
CA ASP A 285 21.21 7.95 -0.73
C ASP A 285 21.52 9.32 -1.36
N ASN A 286 21.20 9.51 -2.65
CA ASN A 286 21.57 10.72 -3.37
C ASN A 286 20.39 11.69 -3.53
N GLU A 287 20.33 12.73 -2.69
CA GLU A 287 19.29 13.77 -2.78
C GLU A 287 19.26 14.47 -4.14
N ASP A 288 20.42 14.62 -4.81
CA ASP A 288 20.54 15.26 -6.12
C ASP A 288 19.98 14.37 -7.26
N LEU A 289 19.98 13.05 -7.09
CA LEU A 289 19.43 12.11 -8.07
C LEU A 289 17.90 12.04 -8.03
N LYS A 290 17.30 12.22 -6.87
CA LYS A 290 15.84 12.14 -6.69
C LYS A 290 15.06 12.98 -7.71
N PRO A 291 15.38 14.29 -7.91
CA PRO A 291 14.67 15.11 -8.90
C PRO A 291 14.81 14.58 -10.33
N LEU A 292 16.01 14.13 -10.71
CA LEU A 292 16.28 13.61 -12.06
C LEU A 292 15.53 12.29 -12.32
N LEU A 293 15.53 11.37 -11.35
CA LEU A 293 14.74 10.12 -11.43
C LEU A 293 13.24 10.41 -11.49
N MET A 294 12.77 11.40 -10.75
CA MET A 294 11.36 11.82 -10.82
C MET A 294 11.02 12.44 -12.18
N GLN A 295 11.90 13.26 -12.77
CA GLN A 295 11.69 13.80 -14.12
C GLN A 295 11.65 12.70 -15.17
N ARG A 296 12.55 11.71 -15.09
CA ARG A 296 12.55 10.54 -15.97
C ARG A 296 11.24 9.74 -15.81
N ALA A 297 10.82 9.45 -14.60
CA ALA A 297 9.58 8.73 -14.34
C ALA A 297 8.34 9.47 -14.87
N ARG A 298 8.31 10.80 -14.78
CA ARG A 298 7.25 11.64 -15.33
C ARG A 298 7.20 11.59 -16.85
N LEU A 299 8.36 11.69 -17.53
CA LEU A 299 8.46 11.58 -18.98
C LEU A 299 7.94 10.20 -19.45
N ILE A 300 8.42 9.13 -18.85
CA ILE A 300 7.95 7.76 -19.12
C ILE A 300 6.45 7.63 -18.86
N GLY A 301 5.96 8.17 -17.75
CA GLY A 301 4.55 8.09 -17.35
C GLY A 301 3.62 8.79 -18.36
N ALA A 302 4.05 9.93 -18.90
CA ALA A 302 3.27 10.79 -19.78
C ALA A 302 3.52 10.57 -21.28
N ALA A 303 4.31 9.54 -21.67
CA ALA A 303 4.69 9.29 -23.05
C ALA A 303 3.49 9.32 -24.01
N ALA A 304 3.58 10.11 -25.07
CA ALA A 304 2.46 10.45 -25.95
C ALA A 304 1.89 9.23 -26.71
N ASN A 305 2.75 8.32 -27.15
CA ASN A 305 2.35 7.13 -27.89
C ASN A 305 1.50 6.14 -27.04
N LYS A 306 1.46 6.28 -25.73
CA LYS A 306 0.53 5.53 -24.85
C LYS A 306 -0.94 5.83 -25.15
N LEU A 307 -1.24 7.05 -25.58
CA LEU A 307 -2.61 7.43 -25.99
C LEU A 307 -3.02 6.71 -27.27
N SER A 308 -2.11 6.57 -28.23
CA SER A 308 -2.33 5.80 -29.46
C SER A 308 -2.50 4.31 -29.15
N ALA A 309 -1.66 3.75 -28.27
CA ALA A 309 -1.78 2.36 -27.81
C ALA A 309 -3.10 2.12 -27.07
N LEU A 310 -3.54 3.07 -26.21
CA LEU A 310 -4.84 3.01 -25.54
C LEU A 310 -5.99 2.97 -26.56
N ARG A 311 -5.96 3.87 -27.53
CA ARG A 311 -7.00 3.93 -28.58
C ARG A 311 -7.06 2.57 -29.34
N GLN A 312 -5.93 2.05 -29.77
CA GLN A 312 -5.87 0.77 -30.47
C GLN A 312 -6.39 -0.38 -29.61
N LEU A 313 -5.95 -0.45 -28.34
CA LEU A 313 -6.39 -1.47 -27.39
C LEU A 313 -7.90 -1.46 -27.20
N MET A 314 -8.47 -0.27 -26.97
CA MET A 314 -9.87 -0.13 -26.57
C MET A 314 -10.85 -0.13 -27.75
N THR A 315 -10.40 0.16 -28.96
CA THR A 315 -11.24 0.07 -30.19
C THR A 315 -11.79 -1.35 -30.39
N THR A 316 -11.01 -2.38 -30.07
CA THR A 316 -11.42 -3.79 -30.20
C THR A 316 -12.13 -4.33 -28.96
N ARG A 317 -12.32 -3.53 -27.91
CA ARG A 317 -12.86 -3.96 -26.61
C ARG A 317 -13.98 -3.05 -26.08
N ARG A 318 -14.81 -2.56 -26.98
CA ARG A 318 -15.86 -1.57 -26.65
C ARG A 318 -16.86 -2.03 -25.61
N ASP A 319 -17.11 -3.31 -25.49
CA ASP A 319 -18.07 -3.89 -24.53
C ASP A 319 -17.46 -4.24 -23.17
N THR A 320 -16.17 -3.92 -22.96
CA THR A 320 -15.50 -4.20 -21.68
C THR A 320 -16.06 -3.29 -20.59
N THR A 321 -16.46 -3.90 -19.50
CA THR A 321 -16.97 -3.20 -18.30
C THR A 321 -16.03 -3.38 -17.12
N HIS A 322 -16.25 -2.64 -16.06
CA HIS A 322 -15.46 -2.70 -14.82
C HIS A 322 -13.96 -2.51 -15.06
N THR A 323 -13.63 -1.55 -15.92
CA THR A 323 -12.25 -1.24 -16.34
C THR A 323 -11.71 -0.04 -15.58
N LEU A 324 -10.52 -0.21 -15.02
CA LEU A 324 -9.78 0.86 -14.37
C LEU A 324 -8.62 1.31 -15.26
N PHE A 325 -8.57 2.61 -15.57
CA PHE A 325 -7.51 3.25 -16.34
C PHE A 325 -6.61 4.04 -15.40
N TYR A 326 -5.36 3.60 -15.22
CA TYR A 326 -4.37 4.31 -14.41
C TYR A 326 -3.57 5.29 -15.26
N CYS A 327 -3.75 6.59 -15.02
CA CYS A 327 -2.99 7.65 -15.64
C CYS A 327 -1.78 8.08 -14.80
N SER A 328 -0.82 8.77 -15.44
CA SER A 328 0.31 9.41 -14.79
C SER A 328 -0.17 10.53 -13.87
N ASP A 329 0.53 10.64 -12.75
CA ASP A 329 0.49 11.82 -11.89
C ASP A 329 1.60 12.84 -12.24
N GLY A 330 2.26 12.64 -13.36
CA GLY A 330 3.37 13.45 -13.85
C GLY A 330 3.06 14.93 -13.91
N SER A 331 3.27 15.63 -12.80
CA SER A 331 3.47 17.06 -12.80
C SER A 331 4.91 17.34 -13.17
N LEU A 332 5.20 17.71 -14.40
CA LEU A 332 6.24 18.69 -14.65
C LEU A 332 5.84 19.90 -13.80
N GLU A 333 6.78 20.68 -13.28
CA GLU A 333 6.63 21.79 -12.31
C GLU A 333 5.40 22.71 -12.46
N THR A 334 4.55 22.50 -13.44
CA THR A 334 3.36 23.30 -13.75
C THR A 334 2.02 22.58 -13.54
N GLY A 335 1.95 21.39 -12.97
CA GLY A 335 0.66 20.70 -12.70
C GLY A 335 -0.20 20.40 -13.94
N ARG A 336 0.21 20.87 -15.14
CA ARG A 336 -0.59 20.81 -16.37
C ARG A 336 -0.53 19.46 -17.09
N SER A 337 0.58 18.72 -17.01
CA SER A 337 0.78 17.51 -17.83
C SER A 337 -0.08 16.32 -17.37
N SER A 338 -0.29 16.12 -16.08
CA SER A 338 -1.11 15.01 -15.57
C SER A 338 -2.60 15.22 -15.85
N LEU A 339 -3.07 16.45 -15.69
CA LEU A 339 -4.42 16.83 -16.09
C LEU A 339 -4.62 16.71 -17.61
N GLN A 340 -3.58 16.97 -18.41
CA GLN A 340 -3.64 16.81 -19.86
C GLN A 340 -3.77 15.34 -20.28
N GLN A 341 -2.99 14.43 -19.68
CA GLN A 341 -3.12 13.00 -19.99
C GLN A 341 -4.49 12.45 -19.57
N LEU A 342 -4.96 12.76 -18.36
CA LEU A 342 -6.28 12.34 -17.89
C LEU A 342 -7.40 12.83 -18.82
N LYS A 343 -7.38 14.12 -19.21
CA LYS A 343 -8.35 14.70 -20.15
C LYS A 343 -8.29 14.03 -21.52
N ALA A 344 -7.08 13.74 -22.03
CA ALA A 344 -6.88 13.04 -23.29
C ALA A 344 -7.44 11.62 -23.25
N VAL A 345 -7.20 10.88 -22.15
CA VAL A 345 -7.74 9.54 -21.92
C VAL A 345 -9.27 9.58 -21.90
N VAL A 346 -9.87 10.49 -21.14
CA VAL A 346 -11.34 10.66 -21.07
C VAL A 346 -11.91 11.03 -22.45
N LYS A 347 -11.24 11.91 -23.21
CA LYS A 347 -11.66 12.28 -24.56
C LYS A 347 -11.64 11.08 -25.51
N ILE A 348 -10.54 10.29 -25.50
CA ILE A 348 -10.44 9.08 -26.31
C ILE A 348 -11.52 8.07 -25.94
N LEU A 349 -11.68 7.77 -24.66
CA LEU A 349 -12.63 6.76 -24.22
C LEU A 349 -14.08 7.22 -24.40
N GLY A 350 -14.43 8.37 -23.83
CA GLY A 350 -15.81 8.87 -23.86
C GLY A 350 -16.20 9.51 -25.18
N GLY A 351 -15.35 10.41 -25.72
CA GLY A 351 -15.65 11.16 -26.93
C GLY A 351 -15.50 10.34 -28.21
N ASP A 352 -14.36 9.66 -28.36
CA ASP A 352 -14.04 9.01 -29.64
C ASP A 352 -14.58 7.57 -29.70
N LEU A 353 -14.59 6.84 -28.59
CA LEU A 353 -14.95 5.43 -28.53
C LEU A 353 -16.34 5.16 -27.92
N GLY A 354 -16.96 6.17 -27.31
CA GLY A 354 -18.30 6.05 -26.72
C GLY A 354 -18.36 5.29 -25.39
N TYR A 355 -17.22 5.13 -24.68
CA TYR A 355 -17.19 4.51 -23.36
C TYR A 355 -17.85 5.39 -22.31
N LYS A 356 -18.66 4.79 -21.44
CA LYS A 356 -19.20 5.45 -20.24
C LYS A 356 -18.13 5.48 -19.16
N VAL A 357 -17.34 6.54 -19.12
CA VAL A 357 -16.23 6.70 -18.16
C VAL A 357 -16.40 7.96 -17.31
N SER A 358 -15.89 7.91 -16.10
CA SER A 358 -15.77 9.08 -15.24
C SER A 358 -14.36 9.18 -14.64
N THR A 359 -13.97 10.39 -14.24
CA THR A 359 -12.70 10.62 -13.55
C THR A 359 -12.83 10.33 -12.06
N TYR A 360 -11.78 9.73 -11.51
CA TYR A 360 -11.69 9.44 -10.08
C TYR A 360 -10.33 9.91 -9.57
N THR A 361 -10.30 11.09 -8.94
CA THR A 361 -9.06 11.77 -8.52
C THR A 361 -9.07 12.11 -7.02
N ALA A 362 -7.95 12.55 -6.49
CA ALA A 362 -7.86 13.02 -5.10
C ALA A 362 -8.79 14.23 -4.83
N GLN A 363 -9.11 15.00 -5.87
CA GLN A 363 -9.98 16.17 -5.79
C GLN A 363 -11.48 15.81 -5.82
N THR A 364 -11.85 14.58 -6.22
CA THR A 364 -13.24 14.12 -6.24
C THR A 364 -13.80 14.10 -4.80
N PRO A 365 -14.89 14.81 -4.49
CA PRO A 365 -15.49 14.84 -3.16
C PRO A 365 -15.90 13.44 -2.66
N LEU A 366 -15.83 13.20 -1.35
CA LEU A 366 -16.13 11.88 -0.77
C LEU A 366 -17.54 11.36 -1.13
N ALA A 367 -18.55 12.24 -1.11
CA ALA A 367 -19.92 11.86 -1.48
C ALA A 367 -20.01 11.44 -2.96
N GLU A 368 -19.34 12.15 -3.85
CA GLU A 368 -19.28 11.83 -5.28
C GLU A 368 -18.53 10.54 -5.54
N ARG A 369 -17.45 10.26 -4.80
CA ARG A 369 -16.71 8.99 -4.90
C ARG A 369 -17.59 7.78 -4.63
N GLU A 370 -18.48 7.88 -3.66
CA GLU A 370 -19.40 6.79 -3.32
C GLU A 370 -20.44 6.57 -4.44
N VAL A 371 -20.94 7.64 -5.05
CA VAL A 371 -21.84 7.58 -6.21
C VAL A 371 -21.14 6.92 -7.40
N LEU A 372 -19.94 7.38 -7.75
CA LEU A 372 -19.15 6.83 -8.86
C LEU A 372 -18.81 5.35 -8.63
N ARG A 373 -18.49 4.97 -7.39
CA ARG A 373 -18.23 3.58 -7.03
C ARG A 373 -19.46 2.70 -7.29
N ARG A 374 -20.65 3.13 -6.84
CA ARG A 374 -21.91 2.40 -7.07
C ARG A 374 -22.24 2.28 -8.55
N GLN A 375 -22.15 3.37 -9.30
CA GLN A 375 -22.38 3.36 -10.75
C GLN A 375 -21.43 2.41 -11.48
N PHE A 376 -20.17 2.36 -11.04
CA PHE A 376 -19.19 1.44 -11.59
C PHE A 376 -19.49 -0.03 -11.20
N GLU A 377 -19.81 -0.30 -9.95
CA GLU A 377 -20.18 -1.63 -9.47
C GLU A 377 -21.44 -2.19 -10.14
N ASN A 378 -22.41 -1.32 -10.42
CA ASN A 378 -23.65 -1.67 -11.11
C ASN A 378 -23.49 -1.74 -12.65
N GLY A 379 -22.31 -1.37 -13.20
CA GLY A 379 -22.05 -1.39 -14.64
C GLY A 379 -22.65 -0.19 -15.41
N GLU A 380 -23.20 0.80 -14.73
CA GLU A 380 -23.67 2.06 -15.33
C GLU A 380 -22.50 2.84 -15.93
N LEU A 381 -21.33 2.79 -15.26
CA LEU A 381 -20.04 3.20 -15.79
C LEU A 381 -19.24 1.99 -16.22
N GLN A 382 -18.73 2.01 -17.45
CA GLN A 382 -17.84 0.96 -17.97
C GLN A 382 -16.42 1.09 -17.41
N GLY A 383 -16.00 2.33 -17.09
CA GLY A 383 -14.64 2.56 -16.60
C GLY A 383 -14.48 3.77 -15.70
N LEU A 384 -13.43 3.70 -14.88
CA LEU A 384 -12.94 4.82 -14.08
C LEU A 384 -11.54 5.20 -14.55
N VAL A 385 -11.32 6.50 -14.78
CA VAL A 385 -10.01 7.06 -15.14
C VAL A 385 -9.41 7.70 -13.89
N ALA A 386 -8.31 7.15 -13.38
CA ALA A 386 -7.76 7.48 -12.09
C ALA A 386 -6.30 7.93 -12.13
N ILE A 387 -5.96 8.87 -11.25
CA ILE A 387 -4.59 9.27 -10.94
C ILE A 387 -4.36 9.02 -9.45
N ARG A 388 -3.34 8.27 -9.06
CA ARG A 388 -2.87 7.99 -7.68
C ARG A 388 -3.93 7.64 -6.62
N CYS A 389 -5.13 8.19 -6.70
CA CYS A 389 -6.14 8.09 -5.63
C CYS A 389 -6.59 6.65 -5.32
N LEU A 390 -6.39 5.73 -6.26
CA LEU A 390 -6.65 4.31 -6.04
C LEU A 390 -5.43 3.54 -5.48
N ASP A 391 -4.25 4.17 -5.43
CA ASP A 391 -3.06 3.53 -4.84
C ASP A 391 -3.20 3.42 -3.31
N GLU A 392 -3.99 4.29 -2.72
CA GLU A 392 -4.01 4.56 -1.30
C GLU A 392 -5.43 4.48 -0.73
N GLY A 393 -6.01 3.26 -0.66
CA GLY A 393 -7.17 3.00 0.21
C GLY A 393 -8.56 2.97 -0.41
N VAL A 394 -8.74 3.19 -1.71
CA VAL A 394 -10.04 2.93 -2.34
C VAL A 394 -10.20 1.47 -2.65
N ASP A 395 -11.26 0.87 -2.14
CA ASP A 395 -11.60 -0.53 -2.34
C ASP A 395 -12.75 -0.65 -3.34
N ILE A 396 -12.44 -1.15 -4.55
CA ILE A 396 -13.44 -1.47 -5.58
C ILE A 396 -13.16 -2.91 -6.07
N PRO A 397 -13.65 -3.94 -5.38
CA PRO A 397 -13.42 -5.34 -5.75
C PRO A 397 -13.96 -5.72 -7.13
N ALA A 398 -14.97 -4.99 -7.62
CA ALA A 398 -15.60 -5.21 -8.92
C ALA A 398 -14.69 -4.95 -10.13
N ILE A 399 -13.50 -4.36 -9.97
CA ILE A 399 -12.55 -4.13 -11.07
C ILE A 399 -12.15 -5.47 -11.69
N LYS A 400 -12.49 -5.67 -12.97
CA LYS A 400 -12.13 -6.87 -13.76
C LYS A 400 -10.92 -6.64 -14.64
N THR A 401 -10.79 -5.44 -15.18
CA THR A 401 -9.72 -5.06 -16.10
C THR A 401 -8.98 -3.83 -15.59
N ALA A 402 -7.67 -3.84 -15.68
CA ALA A 402 -6.85 -2.65 -15.46
C ALA A 402 -6.03 -2.33 -16.72
N VAL A 403 -6.04 -1.06 -17.12
CA VAL A 403 -5.18 -0.52 -18.16
C VAL A 403 -4.24 0.47 -17.52
N ILE A 404 -2.97 0.10 -17.40
CA ILE A 404 -1.94 0.88 -16.72
C ILE A 404 -1.15 1.67 -17.75
N LEU A 405 -1.52 2.94 -17.95
CA LEU A 405 -0.78 3.85 -18.82
C LEU A 405 0.52 4.32 -18.14
N SER A 406 0.50 4.44 -16.82
CA SER A 406 1.67 4.85 -16.06
C SER A 406 1.95 3.89 -14.94
N SER A 407 3.01 3.12 -15.09
CA SER A 407 3.63 2.39 -14.00
C SER A 407 4.43 3.36 -13.16
N SER A 408 4.17 3.41 -11.87
CA SER A 408 4.98 4.18 -10.93
C SER A 408 6.39 3.58 -10.85
N GLY A 409 7.42 4.42 -10.85
CA GLY A 409 8.79 4.00 -10.53
C GLY A 409 8.93 3.47 -9.09
N ASN A 410 7.93 3.67 -8.25
CA ASN A 410 7.89 3.15 -6.90
C ASN A 410 7.37 1.71 -6.88
N PRO A 411 8.20 0.71 -6.51
CA PRO A 411 7.82 -0.71 -6.47
C PRO A 411 6.57 -0.97 -5.63
N ARG A 412 6.40 -0.22 -4.56
CA ARG A 412 5.27 -0.36 -3.64
C ARG A 412 3.94 -0.01 -4.30
N GLN A 413 3.87 1.13 -4.99
CA GLN A 413 2.66 1.53 -5.70
C GLN A 413 2.29 0.52 -6.79
N PHE A 414 3.30 -0.01 -7.47
CA PHE A 414 3.15 -1.05 -8.46
C PHE A 414 2.48 -2.32 -7.88
N ILE A 415 2.96 -2.80 -6.72
CA ILE A 415 2.40 -3.97 -6.03
C ILE A 415 1.00 -3.68 -5.50
N GLN A 416 0.78 -2.51 -4.91
CA GLN A 416 -0.52 -2.13 -4.35
C GLN A 416 -1.61 -1.99 -5.41
N ARG A 417 -1.31 -1.36 -6.57
CA ARG A 417 -2.24 -1.23 -7.70
C ARG A 417 -2.73 -2.59 -8.17
N ARG A 418 -1.79 -3.50 -8.41
CA ARG A 418 -2.13 -4.84 -8.89
C ARG A 418 -2.90 -5.66 -7.87
N GLY A 419 -2.48 -5.66 -6.63
CA GLY A 419 -3.17 -6.35 -5.55
C GLY A 419 -4.65 -5.91 -5.37
N ARG A 420 -4.99 -4.67 -5.72
CA ARG A 420 -6.39 -4.19 -5.69
C ARG A 420 -7.21 -4.74 -6.85
N VAL A 421 -6.61 -4.85 -8.04
CA VAL A 421 -7.27 -5.44 -9.21
C VAL A 421 -7.55 -6.92 -8.99
N LEU A 422 -6.73 -7.60 -8.19
CA LEU A 422 -6.84 -9.05 -7.95
C LEU A 422 -7.79 -9.43 -6.81
N ARG A 423 -8.47 -8.48 -6.16
CA ARG A 423 -9.43 -8.79 -5.10
C ARG A 423 -10.59 -9.64 -5.61
N PRO A 424 -11.02 -10.65 -4.85
CA PRO A 424 -12.17 -11.47 -5.22
C PRO A 424 -13.46 -10.64 -5.26
N HIS A 425 -14.33 -10.96 -6.22
CA HIS A 425 -15.69 -10.43 -6.30
C HIS A 425 -16.61 -11.50 -6.90
N PRO A 426 -17.87 -11.62 -6.49
CA PRO A 426 -18.79 -12.68 -6.99
C PRO A 426 -18.90 -12.75 -8.52
N SER A 427 -18.80 -11.62 -9.20
CA SER A 427 -18.85 -11.55 -10.67
C SER A 427 -17.49 -11.66 -11.36
N LYS A 428 -16.41 -12.03 -10.64
CA LYS A 428 -15.05 -12.03 -11.17
C LYS A 428 -14.33 -13.35 -10.88
N GLU A 429 -14.14 -14.15 -11.91
CA GLU A 429 -13.32 -15.37 -11.86
C GLU A 429 -11.83 -15.06 -12.04
N ARG A 430 -11.54 -14.10 -12.90
CA ARG A 430 -10.18 -13.71 -13.30
C ARG A 430 -10.08 -12.20 -13.53
N ALA A 431 -8.90 -11.65 -13.33
CA ALA A 431 -8.59 -10.27 -13.72
C ALA A 431 -7.76 -10.21 -15.00
N THR A 432 -7.82 -9.08 -15.72
CA THR A 432 -6.97 -8.82 -16.89
C THR A 432 -6.21 -7.51 -16.68
N ILE A 433 -4.90 -7.52 -16.93
CA ILE A 433 -4.05 -6.35 -16.74
C ILE A 433 -3.27 -6.07 -18.04
N TYR A 434 -3.50 -4.90 -18.60
CA TYR A 434 -2.73 -4.33 -19.70
C TYR A 434 -1.77 -3.30 -19.12
N ASP A 435 -0.47 -3.45 -19.35
CA ASP A 435 0.57 -2.60 -18.77
C ASP A 435 1.45 -1.98 -19.87
N MET A 436 1.39 -0.65 -20.00
CA MET A 436 2.11 0.07 -21.03
C MET A 436 3.53 0.39 -20.56
N ILE A 437 4.50 -0.34 -21.11
CA ILE A 437 5.92 -0.27 -20.79
C ILE A 437 6.63 0.54 -21.89
N VAL A 438 7.29 1.63 -21.49
CA VAL A 438 8.06 2.43 -22.44
C VAL A 438 9.37 1.73 -22.79
N LEU A 439 9.63 1.62 -24.08
CA LEU A 439 10.93 1.21 -24.61
C LEU A 439 11.89 2.41 -24.55
N PRO A 440 13.04 2.28 -23.86
CA PRO A 440 14.08 3.29 -23.96
C PRO A 440 14.53 3.47 -25.42
N PRO A 441 14.95 4.67 -25.83
CA PRO A 441 15.53 4.87 -27.17
C PRO A 441 16.88 4.18 -27.29
N ASP A 442 17.41 4.10 -28.49
CA ASP A 442 18.78 3.61 -28.70
C ASP A 442 19.79 4.48 -27.98
N LEU A 443 20.63 3.85 -27.16
CA LEU A 443 21.55 4.51 -26.26
C LEU A 443 22.98 4.49 -26.82
N ASP A 444 23.71 5.56 -26.57
CA ASP A 444 25.14 5.57 -26.81
C ASP A 444 25.92 4.77 -25.73
N ARG A 445 27.21 4.52 -25.99
CA ARG A 445 28.07 3.73 -25.07
C ARG A 445 28.18 4.35 -23.68
N GLU A 446 28.04 5.68 -23.57
CA GLU A 446 28.18 6.40 -22.29
C GLU A 446 26.96 6.21 -21.36
N THR A 447 25.78 6.01 -21.95
CA THR A 447 24.52 5.97 -21.20
C THR A 447 23.99 4.54 -20.97
N ILE A 448 24.49 3.57 -21.75
CA ILE A 448 23.95 2.21 -21.75
C ILE A 448 24.02 1.53 -20.38
N GLU A 449 25.11 1.68 -19.63
CA GLU A 449 25.26 1.02 -18.32
C GLU A 449 24.32 1.63 -17.27
N VAL A 450 24.17 2.95 -17.27
CA VAL A 450 23.24 3.64 -16.37
C VAL A 450 21.81 3.18 -16.66
N GLU A 451 21.45 3.12 -17.95
CA GLU A 451 20.13 2.70 -18.37
C GLU A 451 19.87 1.22 -18.05
N ARG A 452 20.83 0.34 -18.29
CA ARG A 452 20.73 -1.07 -17.93
C ARG A 452 20.44 -1.25 -16.45
N ASN A 453 21.11 -0.51 -15.59
CA ASN A 453 20.90 -0.58 -14.14
C ASN A 453 19.51 -0.08 -13.72
N LEU A 454 19.01 1.00 -14.33
CA LEU A 454 17.67 1.51 -14.11
C LEU A 454 16.60 0.53 -14.63
N LEU A 455 16.78 0.05 -15.85
CA LEU A 455 15.88 -0.88 -16.53
C LEU A 455 15.85 -2.24 -15.83
N ARG A 456 16.97 -2.75 -15.35
CA ARG A 456 17.06 -4.02 -14.58
C ARG A 456 16.11 -4.02 -13.39
N LYS A 457 16.09 -2.94 -12.63
CA LYS A 457 15.18 -2.81 -11.46
C LYS A 457 13.71 -2.76 -11.87
N GLU A 458 13.39 -2.11 -12.98
CA GLU A 458 12.01 -2.05 -13.50
C GLU A 458 11.58 -3.38 -14.10
N LEU A 459 12.45 -4.01 -14.88
CA LEU A 459 12.17 -5.24 -15.60
C LEU A 459 11.94 -6.43 -14.65
N ARG A 460 12.70 -6.55 -13.56
CA ARG A 460 12.45 -7.59 -12.53
C ARG A 460 11.00 -7.62 -12.08
N ARG A 461 10.39 -6.47 -11.87
CA ARG A 461 8.98 -6.37 -11.43
C ARG A 461 8.00 -6.82 -12.51
N PHE A 462 8.26 -6.46 -13.78
CA PHE A 462 7.41 -6.88 -14.89
C PHE A 462 7.51 -8.38 -15.09
N VAL A 463 8.72 -8.92 -14.98
CA VAL A 463 9.01 -10.35 -15.10
C VAL A 463 8.35 -11.14 -13.96
N GLU A 464 8.54 -10.74 -12.71
CA GLU A 464 7.89 -11.36 -11.56
C GLU A 464 6.37 -11.39 -11.71
N PHE A 465 5.80 -10.30 -12.23
CA PHE A 465 4.37 -10.23 -12.45
C PHE A 465 3.91 -11.06 -13.64
N ALA A 466 4.71 -11.17 -14.68
CA ALA A 466 4.45 -12.07 -15.82
C ALA A 466 4.47 -13.54 -15.36
N ASP A 467 5.42 -13.93 -14.50
CA ASP A 467 5.57 -15.30 -14.01
C ASP A 467 4.40 -15.80 -13.16
N LEU A 468 3.68 -14.89 -12.54
CA LEU A 468 2.50 -15.21 -11.72
C LEU A 468 1.18 -15.18 -12.50
N ALA A 469 1.19 -14.76 -13.77
CA ALA A 469 0.02 -14.70 -14.61
C ALA A 469 -0.31 -16.07 -15.21
N ASP A 470 -1.59 -16.34 -15.48
CA ASP A 470 -2.03 -17.57 -16.15
C ASP A 470 -1.46 -17.71 -17.57
N ASN A 471 -1.18 -16.58 -18.23
CA ASN A 471 -0.52 -16.52 -19.54
C ASN A 471 0.97 -16.18 -19.45
N ALA A 472 1.67 -16.69 -18.45
CA ALA A 472 3.08 -16.39 -18.17
C ALA A 472 3.98 -16.54 -19.41
N GLY A 473 3.81 -17.61 -20.19
CA GLY A 473 4.59 -17.83 -21.42
C GLY A 473 4.46 -16.69 -22.43
N GLU A 474 3.24 -16.25 -22.74
CA GLU A 474 2.98 -15.14 -23.66
C GLU A 474 3.54 -13.82 -23.11
N ALA A 475 3.30 -13.54 -21.84
CA ALA A 475 3.77 -12.32 -21.18
C ALA A 475 5.30 -12.24 -21.15
N ARG A 476 5.98 -13.35 -20.86
CA ARG A 476 7.46 -13.45 -20.87
C ARG A 476 8.02 -13.27 -22.26
N MET A 477 7.41 -13.86 -23.29
CA MET A 477 7.85 -13.68 -24.68
C MET A 477 7.87 -12.21 -25.11
N LYS A 478 6.86 -11.44 -24.70
CA LYS A 478 6.81 -9.98 -24.95
C LYS A 478 7.93 -9.21 -24.25
N LEU A 479 8.32 -9.62 -23.04
CA LEU A 479 9.39 -8.99 -22.28
C LEU A 479 10.78 -9.43 -22.76
N LEU A 480 10.90 -10.61 -23.37
CA LEU A 480 12.16 -11.18 -23.83
C LEU A 480 12.87 -10.29 -24.86
N ASP A 481 12.13 -9.65 -25.77
CA ASP A 481 12.70 -8.75 -26.74
C ASP A 481 13.37 -7.54 -26.08
N LEU A 482 12.77 -7.02 -25.02
CA LEU A 482 13.34 -5.96 -24.21
C LEU A 482 14.59 -6.45 -23.44
N GLN A 483 14.55 -7.66 -22.87
CA GLN A 483 15.68 -8.28 -22.18
C GLN A 483 16.88 -8.46 -23.12
N LYS A 484 16.64 -8.99 -24.34
CA LYS A 484 17.68 -9.19 -25.36
C LYS A 484 18.31 -7.85 -25.78
N ARG A 485 17.48 -6.84 -26.10
CA ARG A 485 17.95 -5.52 -26.56
C ARG A 485 18.92 -4.86 -25.59
N TYR A 486 18.70 -5.03 -24.27
CA TYR A 486 19.53 -4.43 -23.22
C TYR A 486 20.50 -5.40 -22.55
N GLY A 487 20.60 -6.64 -22.99
CA GLY A 487 21.48 -7.66 -22.42
C GLY A 487 21.12 -8.00 -20.96
N LEU A 488 19.82 -8.07 -20.64
CA LEU A 488 19.26 -8.32 -19.32
C LEU A 488 18.52 -9.68 -19.26
N LEU A 489 19.08 -10.71 -19.90
CA LEU A 489 18.51 -12.06 -19.90
C LEU A 489 18.61 -12.77 -18.54
N ASP A 490 19.38 -12.20 -17.62
CA ASP A 490 19.56 -12.68 -16.25
C ASP A 490 18.45 -12.20 -15.28
N VAL A 491 17.45 -11.51 -15.79
CA VAL A 491 16.36 -10.91 -14.99
C VAL A 491 15.08 -11.73 -15.08
#